data_7f7a3484ba536712d5f4e42c4433752d
#
_entry.id   7f7a3484ba536712d5f4e42c4433752d
#
_cell.length_a   1.000
_cell.length_b   1.000
_cell.length_c   1.000
_cell.angle_alpha   90.00
_cell.angle_beta   90.00
_cell.angle_gamma   90.00
#
_symmetry.space_group_name_H-M   'P 1'
#
loop_
_entity.id
_entity.type
_entity.pdbx_description
1 polymer ?
#
loop_
_entity_poly.entity_id
_entity_poly.type
_entity_poly.pdbx_seq_one_letter_code
_entity_poly.pdbx_strand_id
1 'polypeptide(L)'
;MTIEIPQYGLKAYALLFSKHGVQGEFKQSELDWVVSSSMKKKIFALLLRSGWIKKHSNRTYSCTNPSDAIKGLLEFRVPEIMKRAKKEYSFTQLSAVEIWSDFSYVQRGREKSPYFIKILRKDLKYWKEFFNIHEIPNYVESGATIGEYVILIPVSKLSFEEKSGFKVDPLRETMHYAKSNDMFSYASEYMENKYGASA
;
A
#
# COMPACT_ATOMS: atom_id res chain seq x y z
N MET A 1 11.36 5.59 -1.57
CA MET A 1 11.72 5.69 -3.01
C MET A 1 10.55 5.10 -3.77
N THR A 2 9.76 5.93 -4.43
CA THR A 2 8.65 5.46 -5.27
C THR A 2 9.23 4.61 -6.38
N ILE A 3 8.65 3.45 -6.70
CA ILE A 3 9.08 2.69 -7.90
C ILE A 3 8.61 3.51 -9.10
N GLU A 4 9.44 4.47 -9.50
CA GLU A 4 9.30 5.02 -10.84
C GLU A 4 9.80 3.96 -11.81
N ILE A 5 8.91 3.48 -12.67
CA ILE A 5 9.33 2.65 -13.78
C ILE A 5 9.87 3.60 -14.85
N PRO A 6 11.18 3.76 -14.96
CA PRO A 6 11.75 4.68 -15.92
C PRO A 6 11.44 4.22 -17.35
N GLN A 7 11.45 5.17 -18.28
CA GLN A 7 11.06 4.93 -19.67
C GLN A 7 11.78 3.71 -20.31
N TYR A 8 13.06 3.49 -19.95
CA TYR A 8 13.78 2.33 -20.45
C TYR A 8 13.21 0.99 -19.96
N GLY A 9 12.65 0.95 -18.75
CA GLY A 9 11.98 -0.23 -18.21
C GLY A 9 10.67 -0.51 -18.93
N LEU A 10 9.85 0.52 -19.15
CA LEU A 10 8.61 0.40 -19.94
C LEU A 10 8.88 -0.03 -21.38
N LYS A 11 9.90 0.54 -22.02
CA LYS A 11 10.30 0.14 -23.40
C LYS A 11 10.78 -1.31 -23.45
N ALA A 12 11.57 -1.75 -22.48
CA ALA A 12 12.01 -3.14 -22.40
C ALA A 12 10.83 -4.09 -22.19
N TYR A 13 9.89 -3.77 -21.29
CA TYR A 13 8.68 -4.55 -21.11
C TYR A 13 7.84 -4.59 -22.40
N ALA A 14 7.60 -3.46 -23.05
CA ALA A 14 6.85 -3.40 -24.30
C ALA A 14 7.48 -4.27 -25.40
N LEU A 15 8.81 -4.25 -25.52
CA LEU A 15 9.55 -5.09 -26.48
C LEU A 15 9.37 -6.58 -26.16
N LEU A 16 9.54 -6.99 -24.90
CA LEU A 16 9.38 -8.38 -24.47
C LEU A 16 7.93 -8.85 -24.65
N PHE A 17 6.98 -8.00 -24.28
CA PHE A 17 5.56 -8.31 -24.42
C PHE A 17 5.11 -8.43 -25.88
N SER A 18 5.56 -7.53 -26.76
CA SER A 18 5.22 -7.58 -28.19
C SER A 18 5.78 -8.83 -28.87
N LYS A 19 6.91 -9.36 -28.36
CA LYS A 19 7.57 -10.54 -28.94
C LYS A 19 7.01 -11.86 -28.38
N HIS A 20 6.70 -11.92 -27.10
CA HIS A 20 6.37 -13.16 -26.40
C HIS A 20 4.94 -13.22 -25.86
N GLY A 21 4.23 -12.09 -25.76
CA GLY A 21 2.92 -12.02 -25.12
C GLY A 21 2.96 -12.42 -23.65
N VAL A 22 1.81 -12.83 -23.11
CA VAL A 22 1.69 -13.30 -21.71
C VAL A 22 2.13 -14.75 -21.57
N GLN A 23 1.89 -15.58 -22.57
CA GLN A 23 2.11 -17.02 -22.51
C GLN A 23 3.53 -17.45 -22.90
N GLY A 24 4.25 -16.59 -23.60
CA GLY A 24 5.60 -16.91 -24.08
C GLY A 24 6.65 -16.74 -22.98
N GLU A 25 7.52 -17.76 -22.86
CA GLU A 25 8.67 -17.67 -21.98
C GLU A 25 9.89 -17.11 -22.72
N PHE A 26 10.72 -16.36 -22.01
CA PHE A 26 11.95 -15.78 -22.54
C PHE A 26 13.08 -15.81 -21.50
N LYS A 27 14.31 -15.61 -21.97
CA LYS A 27 15.52 -15.51 -21.14
C LYS A 27 16.04 -14.07 -21.12
N GLN A 28 16.91 -13.76 -20.17
CA GLN A 28 17.54 -12.44 -20.12
C GLN A 28 18.34 -12.11 -21.38
N SER A 29 18.82 -13.13 -22.12
CA SER A 29 19.55 -12.96 -23.36
C SER A 29 18.75 -12.27 -24.48
N GLU A 30 17.41 -12.22 -24.37
CA GLU A 30 16.59 -11.51 -25.35
C GLU A 30 16.93 -10.01 -25.50
N LEU A 31 17.57 -9.44 -24.47
CA LEU A 31 17.99 -8.03 -24.49
C LEU A 31 19.50 -7.84 -24.77
N ASP A 32 20.25 -8.93 -25.06
CA ASP A 32 21.71 -8.85 -25.23
C ASP A 32 22.15 -7.96 -26.41
N TRP A 33 21.34 -7.88 -27.44
CA TRP A 33 21.60 -7.05 -28.61
C TRP A 33 21.09 -5.60 -28.49
N VAL A 34 20.35 -5.29 -27.39
CA VAL A 34 19.74 -3.94 -27.19
C VAL A 34 20.47 -3.14 -26.11
N VAL A 35 20.91 -3.82 -25.04
CA VAL A 35 21.47 -3.15 -23.84
C VAL A 35 22.69 -3.91 -23.30
N SER A 36 23.52 -3.16 -22.55
CA SER A 36 24.66 -3.75 -21.84
C SER A 36 24.23 -4.75 -20.76
N SER A 37 25.12 -5.65 -20.38
CA SER A 37 24.83 -6.65 -19.33
C SER A 37 24.45 -6.04 -17.98
N SER A 38 25.02 -4.90 -17.61
CA SER A 38 24.67 -4.18 -16.38
C SER A 38 23.26 -3.58 -16.46
N MET A 39 22.92 -2.96 -17.58
CA MET A 39 21.60 -2.39 -17.81
C MET A 39 20.53 -3.49 -17.86
N LYS A 40 20.81 -4.61 -18.51
CA LYS A 40 19.93 -5.78 -18.56
C LYS A 40 19.58 -6.27 -17.16
N LYS A 41 20.58 -6.47 -16.29
CA LYS A 41 20.35 -6.86 -14.89
C LYS A 41 19.46 -5.86 -14.16
N LYS A 42 19.70 -4.56 -14.34
CA LYS A 42 18.90 -3.48 -13.75
C LYS A 42 17.45 -3.52 -14.22
N ILE A 43 17.22 -3.68 -15.53
CA ILE A 43 15.88 -3.80 -16.13
C ILE A 43 15.12 -5.00 -15.56
N PHE A 44 15.75 -6.20 -15.56
CA PHE A 44 15.08 -7.40 -15.05
C PHE A 44 14.78 -7.31 -13.56
N ALA A 45 15.70 -6.77 -12.74
CA ALA A 45 15.45 -6.53 -11.33
C ALA A 45 14.27 -5.56 -11.10
N LEU A 46 14.20 -4.49 -11.89
CA LEU A 46 13.10 -3.53 -11.85
C LEU A 46 11.77 -4.17 -12.21
N LEU A 47 11.70 -4.84 -13.37
CA LEU A 47 10.46 -5.45 -13.87
C LEU A 47 9.94 -6.59 -12.98
N LEU A 48 10.85 -7.37 -12.36
CA LEU A 48 10.49 -8.38 -11.36
C LEU A 48 9.91 -7.75 -10.09
N ARG A 49 10.60 -6.72 -9.57
CA ARG A 49 10.18 -6.03 -8.34
C ARG A 49 8.84 -5.33 -8.51
N SER A 50 8.58 -4.79 -9.68
CA SER A 50 7.31 -4.12 -10.00
C SER A 50 6.21 -5.08 -10.46
N GLY A 51 6.46 -6.40 -10.55
CA GLY A 51 5.47 -7.38 -10.95
C GLY A 51 5.12 -7.38 -12.44
N TRP A 52 5.89 -6.69 -13.29
CA TRP A 52 5.64 -6.63 -14.73
C TRP A 52 6.11 -7.87 -15.47
N ILE A 53 7.07 -8.60 -14.90
CA ILE A 53 7.44 -9.93 -15.35
C ILE A 53 7.45 -10.90 -14.18
N LYS A 54 7.25 -12.18 -14.47
CA LYS A 54 7.33 -13.29 -13.50
C LYS A 54 8.52 -14.16 -13.83
N LYS A 55 9.20 -14.67 -12.78
CA LYS A 55 10.29 -15.60 -12.94
C LYS A 55 9.76 -17.03 -12.76
N HIS A 56 10.12 -17.89 -13.68
CA HIS A 56 9.90 -19.32 -13.63
C HIS A 56 11.18 -20.09 -13.23
N SER A 57 11.13 -21.41 -13.21
CA SER A 57 12.31 -22.26 -13.05
C SER A 57 13.28 -22.08 -14.23
N ASN A 58 14.56 -22.42 -14.01
CA ASN A 58 15.59 -22.43 -15.07
C ASN A 58 15.91 -21.08 -15.75
N ARG A 59 15.79 -19.96 -15.03
CA ARG A 59 16.12 -18.62 -15.52
C ARG A 59 15.26 -18.17 -16.70
N THR A 60 14.04 -18.69 -16.81
CA THR A 60 13.03 -18.21 -17.74
C THR A 60 12.08 -17.22 -17.08
N TYR A 61 11.46 -16.38 -17.86
CA TYR A 61 10.57 -15.31 -17.45
C TYR A 61 9.38 -15.27 -18.40
N SER A 62 8.24 -14.75 -17.94
CA SER A 62 7.10 -14.38 -18.78
C SER A 62 6.63 -12.97 -18.46
N CYS A 63 5.95 -12.32 -19.39
CA CYS A 63 5.32 -11.04 -19.14
C CYS A 63 4.02 -11.22 -18.33
N THR A 64 3.77 -10.34 -17.39
CA THR A 64 2.45 -10.17 -16.79
C THR A 64 1.55 -9.46 -17.80
N ASN A 65 0.25 -9.75 -17.81
CA ASN A 65 -0.67 -8.99 -18.66
C ASN A 65 -0.57 -7.48 -18.32
N PRO A 66 -0.50 -6.58 -19.34
CA PRO A 66 -0.39 -5.15 -19.10
C PRO A 66 -1.46 -4.58 -18.16
N SER A 67 -2.70 -5.04 -18.30
CA SER A 67 -3.81 -4.60 -17.44
C SER A 67 -3.59 -5.01 -15.98
N ASP A 68 -3.05 -6.21 -15.74
CA ASP A 68 -2.78 -6.70 -14.38
C ASP A 68 -1.55 -6.00 -13.78
N ALA A 69 -0.51 -5.77 -14.59
CA ALA A 69 0.67 -5.01 -14.16
C ALA A 69 0.31 -3.58 -13.76
N ILE A 70 -0.57 -2.91 -14.52
CA ILE A 70 -1.06 -1.56 -14.22
C ILE A 70 -1.95 -1.59 -12.98
N LYS A 71 -2.85 -2.57 -12.84
CA LYS A 71 -3.68 -2.71 -11.63
C LYS A 71 -2.84 -2.91 -10.39
N GLY A 72 -1.75 -3.69 -10.47
CA GLY A 72 -0.83 -3.92 -9.37
C GLY A 72 -0.15 -2.65 -8.84
N LEU A 73 -0.07 -1.58 -9.63
CA LEU A 73 0.43 -0.28 -9.16
C LEU A 73 -0.50 0.39 -8.14
N LEU A 74 -1.76 -0.06 -8.06
CA LEU A 74 -2.80 0.50 -7.19
C LEU A 74 -3.24 -0.51 -6.11
N GLU A 75 -2.43 -1.51 -5.80
CA GLU A 75 -2.69 -2.45 -4.70
C GLU A 75 -2.51 -1.79 -3.33
N PHE A 76 -3.38 -2.17 -2.39
CA PHE A 76 -3.32 -1.70 -1.01
C PHE A 76 -2.38 -2.60 -0.21
N ARG A 77 -1.23 -2.05 0.19
CA ARG A 77 -0.17 -2.77 0.91
C ARG A 77 -0.01 -2.35 2.36
N VAL A 78 -0.52 -1.17 2.72
CA VAL A 78 -0.32 -0.59 4.06
C VAL A 78 -0.75 -1.54 5.17
N PRO A 79 -1.93 -2.19 5.15
CA PRO A 79 -2.33 -3.07 6.24
C PRO A 79 -1.33 -4.21 6.49
N GLU A 80 -0.84 -4.85 5.43
CA GLU A 80 0.13 -5.95 5.57
C GLU A 80 1.52 -5.48 6.01
N ILE A 81 1.94 -4.31 5.56
CA ILE A 81 3.23 -3.72 5.94
C ILE A 81 3.23 -3.35 7.42
N MET A 82 2.10 -2.84 7.94
CA MET A 82 1.99 -2.44 9.36
C MET A 82 2.21 -3.59 10.32
N LYS A 83 1.89 -4.82 9.96
CA LYS A 83 2.18 -6.02 10.77
C LYS A 83 3.68 -6.23 11.03
N ARG A 84 4.55 -5.63 10.24
CA ARG A 84 6.02 -5.70 10.36
C ARG A 84 6.62 -4.53 11.15
N ALA A 85 5.81 -3.58 11.57
CA ALA A 85 6.28 -2.40 12.27
C ALA A 85 6.80 -2.74 13.67
N LYS A 86 7.98 -2.20 14.02
CA LYS A 86 8.62 -2.42 15.33
C LYS A 86 8.24 -1.37 16.38
N LYS A 87 7.59 -0.28 15.95
CA LYS A 87 7.16 0.81 16.81
C LYS A 87 5.65 0.81 16.97
N GLU A 88 5.19 1.40 18.06
CA GLU A 88 3.77 1.53 18.31
C GLU A 88 3.11 2.54 17.39
N TYR A 89 1.90 2.22 17.01
CA TYR A 89 1.03 3.03 16.15
C TYR A 89 -0.43 2.79 16.51
N SER A 90 -1.30 3.59 15.97
CA SER A 90 -2.74 3.33 15.96
C SER A 90 -3.33 3.78 14.63
N PHE A 91 -4.09 2.91 13.97
CA PHE A 91 -4.98 3.36 12.91
C PHE A 91 -6.03 4.30 13.51
N THR A 92 -6.29 5.42 12.87
CA THR A 92 -7.18 6.47 13.38
C THR A 92 -8.11 7.01 12.31
N GLN A 93 -9.07 7.83 12.68
CA GLN A 93 -10.02 8.48 11.78
C GLN A 93 -10.69 7.46 10.84
N LEU A 94 -10.74 7.75 9.52
CA LEU A 94 -11.30 6.85 8.51
C LEU A 94 -10.77 5.42 8.63
N SER A 95 -9.47 5.26 8.85
CA SER A 95 -8.85 3.91 8.93
C SER A 95 -9.31 3.13 10.15
N ALA A 96 -9.57 3.80 11.28
CA ALA A 96 -10.15 3.18 12.46
C ALA A 96 -11.61 2.78 12.22
N VAL A 97 -12.40 3.66 11.60
CA VAL A 97 -13.79 3.37 11.25
C VAL A 97 -13.91 2.14 10.36
N GLU A 98 -13.05 2.00 9.35
CA GLU A 98 -13.04 0.83 8.46
C GLU A 98 -12.76 -0.47 9.23
N ILE A 99 -11.78 -0.45 10.13
CA ILE A 99 -11.41 -1.65 10.91
C ILE A 99 -12.49 -2.00 11.94
N TRP A 100 -13.04 -1.01 12.66
CA TRP A 100 -14.10 -1.24 13.64
C TRP A 100 -15.44 -1.64 13.01
N SER A 101 -15.70 -1.22 11.76
CA SER A 101 -16.86 -1.68 11.00
C SER A 101 -16.62 -3.04 10.29
N ASP A 102 -15.54 -3.75 10.64
CA ASP A 102 -15.14 -5.02 10.01
C ASP A 102 -15.06 -4.91 8.49
N PHE A 103 -14.58 -3.77 7.99
CA PHE A 103 -14.48 -3.43 6.57
C PHE A 103 -15.83 -3.47 5.81
N SER A 104 -16.95 -3.44 6.52
CA SER A 104 -18.28 -3.30 5.91
C SER A 104 -18.50 -1.91 5.31
N TYR A 105 -17.74 -0.94 5.79
CA TYR A 105 -17.67 0.42 5.28
C TYR A 105 -16.25 0.75 4.85
N VAL A 106 -16.03 0.82 3.55
CA VAL A 106 -14.71 1.14 2.97
C VAL A 106 -14.87 2.30 1.98
N GLN A 107 -14.21 3.42 2.25
CA GLN A 107 -14.19 4.59 1.36
C GLN A 107 -12.89 4.72 0.56
N ARG A 108 -12.23 3.62 0.27
CA ARG A 108 -10.99 3.64 -0.51
C ARG A 108 -11.28 3.49 -1.98
N GLY A 109 -10.90 4.51 -2.75
CA GLY A 109 -10.86 4.45 -4.19
C GLY A 109 -9.45 4.19 -4.70
N ARG A 110 -9.31 3.66 -5.91
CA ARG A 110 -7.99 3.47 -6.54
C ARG A 110 -7.28 4.79 -6.79
N GLU A 111 -8.03 5.86 -7.00
CA GLU A 111 -7.47 7.19 -7.23
C GLU A 111 -6.89 7.79 -5.95
N LYS A 112 -7.53 7.55 -4.81
CA LYS A 112 -7.15 8.16 -3.54
C LYS A 112 -7.47 7.24 -2.36
N SER A 113 -6.44 6.80 -1.66
CA SER A 113 -6.56 5.84 -0.55
C SER A 113 -5.66 6.20 0.62
N PRO A 114 -6.03 7.23 1.42
CA PRO A 114 -5.29 7.59 2.60
C PRO A 114 -5.45 6.55 3.71
N TYR A 115 -4.36 6.21 4.37
CA TYR A 115 -4.35 5.55 5.67
C TYR A 115 -3.94 6.56 6.74
N PHE A 116 -4.77 6.77 7.73
CA PHE A 116 -4.50 7.67 8.85
C PHE A 116 -3.91 6.87 10.02
N ILE A 117 -2.73 7.27 10.46
CA ILE A 117 -1.98 6.53 11.48
C ILE A 117 -1.43 7.49 12.54
N LYS A 118 -1.89 7.36 13.78
CA LYS A 118 -1.29 8.02 14.95
C LYS A 118 0.03 7.34 15.28
N ILE A 119 1.04 8.13 15.56
CA ILE A 119 2.38 7.70 15.96
C ILE A 119 2.90 8.58 17.09
N LEU A 120 3.82 8.08 17.90
CA LEU A 120 4.51 8.93 18.86
C LEU A 120 5.41 9.94 18.13
N ARG A 121 5.33 11.22 18.52
CA ARG A 121 6.11 12.32 17.91
C ARG A 121 7.61 12.01 17.88
N LYS A 122 8.16 11.37 18.92
CA LYS A 122 9.57 10.96 18.99
C LYS A 122 9.96 9.91 17.94
N ASP A 123 9.02 9.14 17.43
CA ASP A 123 9.24 8.06 16.46
C ASP A 123 8.97 8.49 15.00
N LEU A 124 8.70 9.77 14.75
CA LEU A 124 8.36 10.29 13.41
C LEU A 124 9.44 9.96 12.37
N LYS A 125 10.72 10.07 12.73
CA LYS A 125 11.83 9.74 11.81
C LYS A 125 11.78 8.27 11.40
N TYR A 126 11.59 7.36 12.36
CA TYR A 126 11.45 5.92 12.10
C TYR A 126 10.31 5.64 11.13
N TRP A 127 9.13 6.26 11.33
CA TRP A 127 7.98 6.01 10.50
C TRP A 127 8.14 6.51 9.06
N LYS A 128 8.76 7.67 8.86
CA LYS A 128 9.11 8.16 7.52
C LYS A 128 10.05 7.20 6.80
N GLU A 129 11.11 6.75 7.48
CA GLU A 129 12.06 5.78 6.93
C GLU A 129 11.39 4.43 6.64
N PHE A 130 10.53 3.95 7.55
CA PHE A 130 9.78 2.71 7.39
C PHE A 130 8.94 2.73 6.11
N PHE A 131 8.12 3.75 5.91
CA PHE A 131 7.30 3.86 4.71
C PHE A 131 8.13 4.10 3.43
N ASN A 132 9.20 4.86 3.51
CA ASN A 132 10.11 5.07 2.37
C ASN A 132 10.79 3.77 1.93
N ILE A 133 11.23 2.91 2.86
CA ILE A 133 11.81 1.59 2.53
C ILE A 133 10.77 0.70 1.82
N HIS A 134 9.51 0.79 2.22
CA HIS A 134 8.41 0.06 1.61
C HIS A 134 7.80 0.75 0.39
N GLU A 135 8.37 1.90 -0.02
CA GLU A 135 7.92 2.67 -1.18
C GLU A 135 6.44 3.10 -1.08
N ILE A 136 6.02 3.45 0.13
CA ILE A 136 4.68 4.01 0.41
C ILE A 136 4.81 5.51 0.58
N PRO A 137 4.12 6.33 -0.23
CA PRO A 137 4.06 7.78 -0.03
C PRO A 137 3.52 8.08 1.36
N ASN A 138 4.19 9.00 2.08
CA ASN A 138 3.77 9.36 3.42
C ASN A 138 3.90 10.86 3.67
N TYR A 139 2.94 11.41 4.38
CA TYR A 139 2.82 12.82 4.70
C TYR A 139 2.61 12.99 6.21
N VAL A 140 2.90 14.17 6.72
CA VAL A 140 2.67 14.51 8.13
C VAL A 140 1.48 15.46 8.20
N GLU A 141 0.47 15.09 8.99
CA GLU A 141 -0.78 15.81 9.23
C GLU A 141 -1.67 15.98 7.99
N SER A 142 -1.10 16.30 6.83
CA SER A 142 -1.85 16.47 5.58
C SER A 142 -1.01 16.15 4.35
N GLY A 143 -1.67 15.75 3.27
CA GLY A 143 -1.05 15.45 1.99
C GLY A 143 -1.96 14.60 1.13
N ALA A 144 -1.63 14.46 -0.15
CA ALA A 144 -2.37 13.63 -1.09
C ALA A 144 -1.49 13.20 -2.25
N THR A 145 -1.78 12.01 -2.78
CA THR A 145 -1.23 11.49 -4.03
C THR A 145 -2.21 10.49 -4.64
N ILE A 146 -1.93 10.05 -5.84
CA ILE A 146 -2.70 8.98 -6.50
C ILE A 146 -2.38 7.64 -5.86
N GLY A 147 -3.41 6.84 -5.63
CA GLY A 147 -3.28 5.50 -5.05
C GLY A 147 -3.18 5.52 -3.53
N GLU A 148 -2.46 4.55 -2.99
CA GLU A 148 -2.27 4.34 -1.56
C GLU A 148 -1.21 5.29 -0.97
N TYR A 149 -1.50 5.90 0.16
CA TYR A 149 -0.56 6.71 0.93
C TYR A 149 -0.93 6.76 2.40
N VAL A 150 0.01 7.24 3.22
CA VAL A 150 -0.16 7.34 4.66
C VAL A 150 -0.13 8.80 5.11
N ILE A 151 -1.05 9.14 5.99
CA ILE A 151 -1.04 10.39 6.76
C ILE A 151 -0.60 10.05 8.19
N LEU A 152 0.58 10.50 8.56
CA LEU A 152 1.14 10.35 9.90
C LEU A 152 0.63 11.47 10.79
N ILE A 153 0.05 11.13 11.93
CA ILE A 153 -0.45 12.06 12.94
C ILE A 153 0.41 11.93 14.21
N PRO A 154 1.42 12.81 14.39
CA PRO A 154 2.31 12.74 15.53
C PRO A 154 1.61 13.21 16.80
N VAL A 155 1.51 12.32 17.80
CA VAL A 155 0.92 12.60 19.12
C VAL A 155 1.96 12.46 20.24
N SER A 156 1.67 13.07 21.39
CA SER A 156 2.51 12.95 22.58
C SER A 156 2.29 11.65 23.35
N LYS A 157 1.06 11.15 23.32
CA LYS A 157 0.63 9.90 23.94
C LYS A 157 -0.20 9.10 22.97
N LEU A 158 0.04 7.80 22.92
CA LEU A 158 -0.68 6.86 22.07
C LEU A 158 -1.59 6.00 22.94
N SER A 159 -2.84 5.83 22.53
CA SER A 159 -3.79 4.84 23.04
C SER A 159 -4.30 4.01 21.87
N PHE A 160 -4.46 2.72 22.07
CA PHE A 160 -5.01 1.84 21.05
C PHE A 160 -5.63 0.59 21.68
N GLU A 161 -6.48 -0.04 20.90
CA GLU A 161 -7.02 -1.38 21.14
C GLU A 161 -6.59 -2.29 19.99
N GLU A 162 -6.60 -3.59 20.22
CA GLU A 162 -6.32 -4.57 19.16
C GLU A 162 -7.62 -5.03 18.52
N LYS A 163 -7.75 -4.86 17.22
CA LYS A 163 -8.89 -5.32 16.43
C LYS A 163 -8.42 -5.94 15.13
N SER A 164 -8.82 -7.19 14.87
CA SER A 164 -8.47 -7.91 13.63
C SER A 164 -6.95 -7.98 13.34
N GLY A 165 -6.13 -8.03 14.41
CA GLY A 165 -4.66 -8.04 14.30
C GLY A 165 -4.03 -6.67 14.03
N PHE A 166 -4.80 -5.59 14.14
CA PHE A 166 -4.32 -4.22 13.99
C PHE A 166 -4.43 -3.45 15.31
N LYS A 167 -3.51 -2.53 15.53
CA LYS A 167 -3.61 -1.51 16.57
C LYS A 167 -4.46 -0.36 16.05
N VAL A 168 -5.56 -0.07 16.71
CA VAL A 168 -6.58 0.88 16.24
C VAL A 168 -6.95 1.82 17.39
N ASP A 169 -7.32 3.04 17.12
CA ASP A 169 -7.87 3.94 18.12
C ASP A 169 -8.99 3.26 18.90
N PRO A 170 -9.10 3.50 20.23
CA PRO A 170 -10.15 2.94 21.04
C PRO A 170 -11.53 3.09 20.42
N LEU A 171 -12.36 2.06 20.55
CA LEU A 171 -13.71 2.03 19.97
C LEU A 171 -14.49 3.32 20.29
N ARG A 172 -14.43 3.76 21.53
CA ARG A 172 -15.15 4.98 21.99
C ARG A 172 -14.69 6.24 21.22
N GLU A 173 -13.38 6.40 21.00
CA GLU A 173 -12.85 7.54 20.24
C GLU A 173 -13.28 7.44 18.77
N THR A 174 -13.23 6.23 18.21
CA THR A 174 -13.62 5.97 16.82
C THR A 174 -15.12 6.21 16.60
N MET A 175 -15.97 5.78 17.53
CA MET A 175 -17.41 6.05 17.46
C MET A 175 -17.71 7.55 17.55
N HIS A 176 -17.03 8.28 18.43
CA HIS A 176 -17.17 9.73 18.53
C HIS A 176 -16.78 10.42 17.21
N TYR A 177 -15.66 10.01 16.60
CA TYR A 177 -15.23 10.50 15.30
C TYR A 177 -16.25 10.18 14.20
N ALA A 178 -16.78 8.96 14.16
CA ALA A 178 -17.76 8.56 13.18
C ALA A 178 -19.08 9.35 13.31
N LYS A 179 -19.57 9.56 14.52
CA LYS A 179 -20.78 10.37 14.78
C LYS A 179 -20.64 11.84 14.42
N SER A 180 -19.43 12.39 14.50
CA SER A 180 -19.18 13.79 14.16
C SER A 180 -19.11 14.05 12.65
N ASN A 181 -19.29 13.02 11.83
CA ASN A 181 -19.12 13.13 10.39
C ASN A 181 -20.19 12.30 9.66
N ASP A 182 -21.12 12.99 9.00
CA ASP A 182 -22.27 12.40 8.31
C ASP A 182 -21.88 11.32 7.29
N MET A 183 -20.68 11.41 6.74
CA MET A 183 -20.13 10.44 5.82
C MET A 183 -20.07 9.02 6.42
N PHE A 184 -19.98 8.90 7.74
CA PHE A 184 -19.85 7.64 8.47
C PHE A 184 -21.13 7.17 9.16
N SER A 185 -22.30 7.69 8.79
CA SER A 185 -23.58 7.35 9.44
C SER A 185 -23.83 5.85 9.52
N TYR A 186 -23.67 5.13 8.40
CA TYR A 186 -23.83 3.66 8.38
C TYR A 186 -22.78 2.92 9.23
N ALA A 187 -21.53 3.37 9.19
CA ALA A 187 -20.47 2.76 10.00
C ALA A 187 -20.73 3.01 11.49
N SER A 188 -21.20 4.19 11.85
CA SER A 188 -21.58 4.54 13.21
C SER A 188 -22.72 3.66 13.72
N GLU A 189 -23.79 3.51 12.94
CA GLU A 189 -24.92 2.63 13.26
C GLU A 189 -24.46 1.16 13.40
N TYR A 190 -23.64 0.67 12.48
CA TYR A 190 -23.08 -0.68 12.56
C TYR A 190 -22.29 -0.89 13.87
N MET A 191 -21.40 0.05 14.22
CA MET A 191 -20.62 -0.03 15.43
C MET A 191 -21.48 0.05 16.68
N GLU A 192 -22.50 0.90 16.71
CA GLU A 192 -23.48 0.98 17.81
C GLU A 192 -24.23 -0.33 18.00
N ASN A 193 -24.77 -0.89 16.93
CA ASN A 193 -25.52 -2.15 16.98
C ASN A 193 -24.63 -3.32 17.47
N LYS A 194 -23.37 -3.32 17.07
CA LYS A 194 -22.46 -4.41 17.39
C LYS A 194 -21.80 -4.31 18.75
N TYR A 195 -21.46 -3.10 19.18
CA TYR A 195 -20.64 -2.84 20.36
C TYR A 195 -21.32 -1.95 21.38
N GLY A 196 -22.45 -1.32 21.07
CA GLY A 196 -23.09 -0.27 21.86
C GLY A 196 -23.55 -0.68 23.27
N ALA A 197 -23.65 -1.97 23.55
CA ALA A 197 -23.91 -2.47 24.91
C ALA A 197 -22.63 -2.61 25.76
N SER A 198 -21.44 -2.38 25.18
CA SER A 198 -20.13 -2.59 25.81
C SER A 198 -19.23 -1.35 25.78
N ALA A 199 -19.71 -0.21 25.27
CA ALA A 199 -18.92 1.02 25.09
C ALA A 199 -19.23 2.10 26.10
#